data_19e56d16e63ca2afa716d7b0252f58b3
#
_entry.id   19e56d16e63ca2afa716d7b0252f58b3
#
_cell.length_a   1.000
_cell.length_b   1.000
_cell.length_c   1.000
_cell.angle_alpha   90.00
_cell.angle_beta   90.00
_cell.angle_gamma   90.00
#
_symmetry.space_group_name_H-M   'P 1'
#
loop_
_entity.id
_entity.type
_entity.pdbx_description
1 polymer ?
#
loop_
_entity_poly.entity_id
_entity_poly.type
_entity_poly.pdbx_seq_one_letter_code
_entity_poly.pdbx_strand_id
1 'polypeptide(L)'
;MSKRKISYIIGGICIAACVVVAGIWFLNRNKVKDDAVTVDIRTDTVSAGENEESSWNTDVHGIAKAEGGYYYLQMKSKGMCLYFYDESVQRSIAVCSKAECNHGDVQCNAFFLTSEYLSSPVHYYQGNIYMIKVKNGMGVLTKIQPDGNEREEICELFPNANVTSVSMVFHDNAAYVYDHTGHMGSEQEQDETIKKVQLDTKKSEDIYTYRGTGSAISGARSFGNKLFFKVRTYEINKDTLKQSFQYQLYAYDYDTGTVQTVAEGKNISDYYVDLQNNILYYYV
;
A
#
# COMPACT_ATOMS: atom_id res chain seq x y z
N MET A 1 -25.73 68.95 -7.06
CA MET A 1 -24.88 68.09 -6.21
C MET A 1 -23.43 68.41 -6.53
N SER A 2 -22.60 68.69 -5.53
CA SER A 2 -21.19 69.04 -5.72
C SER A 2 -20.42 67.80 -6.22
N LYS A 3 -19.49 68.02 -7.19
CA LYS A 3 -18.61 66.96 -7.74
C LYS A 3 -17.94 66.11 -6.67
N ARG A 4 -17.63 66.65 -5.50
CA ARG A 4 -17.10 65.93 -4.33
C ARG A 4 -18.06 64.88 -3.74
N LYS A 5 -19.39 65.18 -3.68
CA LYS A 5 -20.38 64.19 -3.15
C LYS A 5 -20.55 63.00 -4.07
N ILE A 6 -20.45 63.21 -5.39
CA ILE A 6 -20.51 62.11 -6.37
C ILE A 6 -19.28 61.18 -6.27
N SER A 7 -18.08 61.77 -6.05
CA SER A 7 -16.85 60.99 -5.88
C SER A 7 -16.87 60.09 -4.64
N TYR A 8 -17.45 60.51 -3.51
CA TYR A 8 -17.60 59.69 -2.31
C TYR A 8 -18.63 58.55 -2.48
N ILE A 9 -19.71 58.82 -3.23
CA ILE A 9 -20.73 57.80 -3.50
C ILE A 9 -20.16 56.71 -4.40
N ILE A 10 -19.42 57.05 -5.46
CA ILE A 10 -18.76 56.11 -6.37
C ILE A 10 -17.70 55.31 -5.61
N GLY A 11 -16.87 55.95 -4.80
CA GLY A 11 -15.87 55.27 -3.96
C GLY A 11 -16.50 54.26 -2.98
N GLY A 12 -17.61 54.61 -2.33
CA GLY A 12 -18.35 53.74 -1.44
C GLY A 12 -18.94 52.49 -2.14
N ILE A 13 -19.48 52.68 -3.35
CA ILE A 13 -20.02 51.55 -4.14
C ILE A 13 -18.91 50.60 -4.59
N CYS A 14 -17.75 51.14 -5.02
CA CYS A 14 -16.61 50.29 -5.39
C CYS A 14 -16.06 49.50 -4.22
N ILE A 15 -15.95 50.08 -3.05
CA ILE A 15 -15.51 49.36 -1.83
C ILE A 15 -16.52 48.25 -1.44
N ALA A 16 -17.83 48.57 -1.47
CA ALA A 16 -18.86 47.58 -1.19
C ALA A 16 -18.83 46.42 -2.20
N ALA A 17 -18.65 46.69 -3.48
CA ALA A 17 -18.53 45.66 -4.51
C ALA A 17 -17.29 44.80 -4.30
N CYS A 18 -16.12 45.39 -3.95
CA CYS A 18 -14.90 44.60 -3.63
C CYS A 18 -15.08 43.72 -2.41
N VAL A 19 -15.77 44.16 -1.36
CA VAL A 19 -16.04 43.37 -0.17
C VAL A 19 -16.97 42.17 -0.49
N VAL A 20 -18.01 42.40 -1.30
CA VAL A 20 -18.93 41.36 -1.74
C VAL A 20 -18.20 40.33 -2.62
N VAL A 21 -17.38 40.74 -3.57
CA VAL A 21 -16.60 39.85 -4.44
C VAL A 21 -15.57 39.06 -3.61
N ALA A 22 -14.88 39.70 -2.66
CA ALA A 22 -13.95 39.02 -1.76
C ALA A 22 -14.68 38.06 -0.84
N GLY A 23 -15.87 38.39 -0.34
CA GLY A 23 -16.71 37.50 0.48
C GLY A 23 -17.18 36.28 -0.32
N ILE A 24 -17.66 36.46 -1.56
CA ILE A 24 -18.05 35.35 -2.45
C ILE A 24 -16.85 34.47 -2.79
N TRP A 25 -15.70 35.09 -3.07
CA TRP A 25 -14.46 34.34 -3.34
C TRP A 25 -14.02 33.54 -2.12
N PHE A 26 -14.08 34.11 -0.91
CA PHE A 26 -13.74 33.43 0.34
C PHE A 26 -14.73 32.29 0.66
N LEU A 27 -16.03 32.50 0.44
CA LEU A 27 -17.07 31.47 0.62
C LEU A 27 -16.93 30.33 -0.41
N ASN A 28 -16.52 30.65 -1.65
CA ASN A 28 -16.26 29.63 -2.67
C ASN A 28 -14.93 28.89 -2.46
N ARG A 29 -13.93 29.55 -1.85
CA ARG A 29 -12.64 28.93 -1.54
C ARG A 29 -12.76 27.92 -0.40
N ASN A 30 -13.68 28.13 0.51
CA ASN A 30 -13.96 27.22 1.64
C ASN A 30 -15.02 26.16 1.32
N LYS A 31 -15.54 26.10 0.11
CA LYS A 31 -16.19 24.88 -0.37
C LYS A 31 -15.07 23.89 -0.70
N VAL A 32 -14.53 23.23 0.33
CA VAL A 32 -13.97 21.90 0.19
C VAL A 32 -15.09 21.13 -0.53
N LYS A 33 -14.90 20.78 -1.77
CA LYS A 33 -15.76 19.80 -2.43
C LYS A 33 -15.66 18.59 -1.54
N ASP A 34 -16.75 18.23 -0.92
CA ASP A 34 -16.88 17.00 -0.17
C ASP A 34 -16.79 15.87 -1.21
N ASP A 35 -15.55 15.52 -1.58
CA ASP A 35 -15.24 14.39 -2.46
C ASP A 35 -15.25 13.08 -1.63
N ALA A 36 -15.92 13.10 -0.48
CA ALA A 36 -16.15 11.92 0.33
C ALA A 36 -17.17 11.00 -0.36
N VAL A 37 -16.77 9.76 -0.57
CA VAL A 37 -17.63 8.70 -1.10
C VAL A 37 -18.00 7.80 0.06
N THR A 38 -19.31 7.59 0.28
CA THR A 38 -19.79 6.59 1.22
C THR A 38 -19.47 5.21 0.68
N VAL A 39 -18.77 4.39 1.46
CA VAL A 39 -18.44 3.02 1.13
C VAL A 39 -19.13 2.08 2.11
N ASP A 40 -19.79 1.05 1.60
CA ASP A 40 -20.40 0.01 2.43
C ASP A 40 -19.31 -0.95 2.92
N ILE A 41 -18.74 -0.64 4.09
CA ILE A 41 -17.71 -1.44 4.74
C ILE A 41 -18.29 -2.04 6.01
N ARG A 42 -18.26 -3.37 6.10
CA ARG A 42 -18.62 -4.11 7.31
C ARG A 42 -17.38 -4.34 8.16
N THR A 43 -17.46 -3.96 9.43
CA THR A 43 -16.36 -4.06 10.40
C THR A 43 -16.58 -5.17 11.43
N ASP A 44 -17.76 -5.78 11.41
CA ASP A 44 -18.21 -6.78 12.38
C ASP A 44 -17.55 -8.17 12.20
N THR A 45 -16.90 -8.39 11.09
CA THR A 45 -16.23 -9.67 10.76
C THR A 45 -14.73 -9.69 11.08
N VAL A 46 -14.17 -8.60 11.60
CA VAL A 46 -12.71 -8.46 11.75
C VAL A 46 -12.37 -8.02 13.17
N SER A 47 -11.54 -8.81 13.85
CA SER A 47 -10.92 -8.34 15.09
C SER A 47 -9.98 -7.16 14.81
N ALA A 48 -10.12 -6.08 15.57
CA ALA A 48 -9.38 -4.83 15.37
C ALA A 48 -7.83 -4.98 15.37
N GLY A 49 -7.29 -6.10 15.85
CA GLY A 49 -5.86 -6.39 15.86
C GLY A 49 -5.31 -7.03 14.59
N GLU A 50 -6.16 -7.62 13.72
CA GLU A 50 -5.70 -8.35 12.53
C GLU A 50 -5.43 -7.45 11.33
N ASN A 51 -5.98 -6.24 11.29
CA ASN A 51 -5.95 -5.35 10.13
C ASN A 51 -5.11 -4.08 10.29
N GLU A 52 -4.59 -3.79 11.48
CA GLU A 52 -3.83 -2.54 11.67
C GLU A 52 -2.59 -2.47 10.76
N GLU A 53 -1.90 -3.58 10.57
CA GLU A 53 -0.70 -3.61 9.73
C GLU A 53 -1.02 -3.43 8.24
N SER A 54 -2.09 -4.06 7.76
CA SER A 54 -2.46 -4.00 6.35
C SER A 54 -3.18 -2.71 5.96
N SER A 55 -3.75 -1.96 6.92
CA SER A 55 -4.47 -0.72 6.63
C SER A 55 -3.56 0.47 6.30
N TRP A 56 -2.33 0.48 6.79
CA TRP A 56 -1.35 1.55 6.51
C TRP A 56 -0.14 1.08 5.71
N ASN A 57 -0.22 -0.17 5.24
CA ASN A 57 0.80 -0.77 4.44
C ASN A 57 0.97 -0.01 3.11
N THR A 58 2.18 0.41 2.83
CA THR A 58 2.56 1.05 1.58
C THR A 58 3.35 0.06 0.73
N ASP A 59 3.57 0.35 -0.54
CA ASP A 59 4.28 -0.55 -1.44
C ASP A 59 5.79 -0.73 -1.11
N VAL A 60 6.29 -0.07 -0.07
CA VAL A 60 7.71 -0.15 0.33
C VAL A 60 7.82 -0.45 1.82
N HIS A 61 8.27 -1.64 2.17
CA HIS A 61 8.27 -2.12 3.56
C HIS A 61 9.62 -2.69 3.98
N GLY A 62 10.38 -1.89 4.69
CA GLY A 62 11.57 -2.36 5.41
C GLY A 62 11.31 -2.70 6.88
N ILE A 63 10.10 -2.43 7.39
CA ILE A 63 9.73 -2.53 8.82
C ILE A 63 8.33 -3.10 8.94
N ALA A 64 8.13 -4.10 9.80
CA ALA A 64 6.84 -4.66 10.16
C ALA A 64 6.56 -4.45 11.65
N LYS A 65 5.39 -3.87 11.97
CA LYS A 65 4.94 -3.74 13.35
C LYS A 65 4.47 -5.11 13.86
N ALA A 66 4.85 -5.43 15.09
CA ALA A 66 4.42 -6.62 15.80
C ALA A 66 4.03 -6.26 17.24
N GLU A 67 3.49 -7.20 17.98
CA GLU A 67 3.22 -6.98 19.40
C GLU A 67 4.53 -6.67 20.15
N GLY A 68 4.57 -5.53 20.82
CA GLY A 68 5.71 -5.07 21.63
C GLY A 68 6.92 -4.55 20.83
N GLY A 69 6.84 -4.39 19.50
CA GLY A 69 7.97 -3.87 18.74
C GLY A 69 7.86 -3.96 17.23
N TYR A 70 9.02 -4.02 16.57
CA TYR A 70 9.12 -3.96 15.10
C TYR A 70 10.17 -4.93 14.57
N TYR A 71 9.83 -5.69 13.55
CA TYR A 71 10.79 -6.43 12.73
C TYR A 71 11.35 -5.57 11.63
N TYR A 72 12.66 -5.68 11.36
CA TYR A 72 13.31 -4.96 10.27
C TYR A 72 14.58 -5.67 9.79
N LEU A 73 14.96 -5.41 8.55
CA LEU A 73 16.19 -5.94 7.95
C LEU A 73 17.32 -4.92 8.04
N GLN A 74 18.49 -5.39 8.44
CA GLN A 74 19.74 -4.61 8.40
C GLN A 74 20.73 -5.23 7.42
N MET A 75 21.24 -4.43 6.51
CA MET A 75 22.29 -4.86 5.57
C MET A 75 23.56 -5.23 6.31
N LYS A 76 24.19 -6.32 5.90
CA LYS A 76 25.50 -6.83 6.31
C LYS A 76 26.38 -7.01 5.08
N SER A 77 27.66 -7.28 5.25
CA SER A 77 28.63 -7.41 4.14
C SER A 77 28.28 -8.51 3.12
N LYS A 78 27.57 -9.56 3.51
CA LYS A 78 27.25 -10.72 2.66
C LYS A 78 25.77 -11.01 2.54
N GLY A 79 24.91 -10.19 3.14
CA GLY A 79 23.48 -10.44 3.18
C GLY A 79 22.74 -9.42 4.04
N MET A 80 21.64 -9.85 4.61
CA MET A 80 20.82 -9.06 5.52
C MET A 80 20.58 -9.87 6.79
N CYS A 81 20.44 -9.18 7.91
CA CYS A 81 20.07 -9.79 9.17
C CYS A 81 18.73 -9.22 9.64
N LEU A 82 17.81 -10.08 10.03
CA LEU A 82 16.51 -9.71 10.58
C LEU A 82 16.66 -9.42 12.07
N TYR A 83 16.19 -8.26 12.49
CA TYR A 83 16.15 -7.80 13.86
C TYR A 83 14.72 -7.59 14.32
N PHE A 84 14.54 -7.76 15.63
CA PHE A 84 13.37 -7.29 16.35
C PHE A 84 13.78 -6.13 17.26
N TYR A 85 13.15 -4.97 17.11
CA TYR A 85 13.28 -3.87 18.06
C TYR A 85 12.19 -4.03 19.13
N ASP A 86 12.60 -4.32 20.35
CA ASP A 86 11.72 -4.46 21.50
C ASP A 86 11.53 -3.09 22.16
N GLU A 87 10.29 -2.59 22.16
CA GLU A 87 9.95 -1.28 22.72
C GLU A 87 10.07 -1.22 24.24
N SER A 88 9.90 -2.35 24.94
CA SER A 88 9.94 -2.40 26.40
C SER A 88 11.33 -2.19 26.96
N VAL A 89 12.34 -2.72 26.29
CA VAL A 89 13.75 -2.60 26.65
C VAL A 89 14.54 -1.66 25.75
N GLN A 90 13.89 -1.11 24.70
CA GLN A 90 14.43 -0.18 23.70
C GLN A 90 15.72 -0.71 23.05
N ARG A 91 15.71 -1.98 22.65
CA ARG A 91 16.87 -2.66 22.08
C ARG A 91 16.50 -3.51 20.88
N SER A 92 17.42 -3.55 19.93
CA SER A 92 17.32 -4.43 18.77
C SER A 92 18.05 -5.76 19.05
N ILE A 93 17.38 -6.85 18.80
CA ILE A 93 17.86 -8.21 18.99
C ILE A 93 17.77 -8.92 17.65
N ALA A 94 18.84 -9.63 17.24
CA ALA A 94 18.77 -10.45 16.04
C ALA A 94 17.77 -11.60 16.25
N VAL A 95 16.94 -11.85 15.26
CA VAL A 95 15.92 -12.92 15.28
C VAL A 95 16.62 -14.28 15.11
N CYS A 96 17.35 -14.68 16.12
CA CYS A 96 18.16 -15.89 16.13
C CYS A 96 18.23 -16.48 17.55
N SER A 97 17.74 -17.71 17.69
CA SER A 97 17.75 -18.43 18.98
C SER A 97 19.06 -19.15 19.29
N LYS A 98 20.06 -19.11 18.39
CA LYS A 98 21.35 -19.78 18.61
C LYS A 98 22.21 -19.03 19.59
N ALA A 99 22.63 -19.70 20.65
CA ALA A 99 23.60 -19.17 21.58
C ALA A 99 24.95 -18.90 20.87
N GLU A 100 25.64 -17.81 21.29
CA GLU A 100 26.96 -17.41 20.75
C GLU A 100 27.03 -17.18 19.25
N CYS A 101 25.88 -16.89 18.60
CA CYS A 101 25.83 -16.60 17.17
C CYS A 101 26.34 -15.17 16.90
N ASN A 102 27.25 -15.02 15.94
CA ASN A 102 27.77 -13.71 15.51
C ASN A 102 26.86 -12.96 14.54
N HIS A 103 25.77 -13.59 14.09
CA HIS A 103 24.77 -13.03 13.17
C HIS A 103 25.32 -12.50 11.85
N GLY A 104 26.45 -13.06 11.38
CA GLY A 104 27.19 -12.55 10.21
C GLY A 104 27.15 -13.39 8.95
N ASP A 105 26.55 -14.59 8.97
CA ASP A 105 26.57 -15.52 7.86
C ASP A 105 25.35 -16.45 7.86
N VAL A 106 25.27 -17.35 6.86
CA VAL A 106 24.18 -18.30 6.63
C VAL A 106 23.96 -19.33 7.73
N GLN A 107 24.89 -19.46 8.68
CA GLN A 107 24.70 -20.32 9.85
C GLN A 107 23.76 -19.67 10.89
N CYS A 108 23.54 -18.37 10.77
CA CYS A 108 22.61 -17.62 11.62
C CYS A 108 21.17 -17.75 11.12
N ASN A 109 20.22 -18.02 12.03
CA ASN A 109 18.81 -18.12 11.72
C ASN A 109 18.23 -16.77 11.22
N ALA A 110 18.78 -15.65 11.68
CA ALA A 110 18.35 -14.32 11.27
C ALA A 110 18.98 -13.85 9.94
N PHE A 111 19.91 -14.61 9.36
CA PHE A 111 20.67 -14.16 8.20
C PHE A 111 20.03 -14.61 6.89
N PHE A 112 19.95 -13.68 5.93
CA PHE A 112 19.36 -13.87 4.60
C PHE A 112 20.36 -13.45 3.51
N LEU A 113 20.55 -14.29 2.51
CA LEU A 113 21.39 -13.95 1.35
C LEU A 113 20.70 -12.89 0.49
N THR A 114 21.42 -11.84 0.12
CA THR A 114 20.90 -10.83 -0.80
C THR A 114 20.52 -11.38 -2.16
N SER A 115 21.20 -12.46 -2.63
CA SER A 115 20.83 -13.15 -3.86
C SER A 115 19.45 -13.80 -3.84
N GLU A 116 18.90 -14.07 -2.65
CA GLU A 116 17.60 -14.70 -2.48
C GLU A 116 16.52 -13.74 -1.96
N TYR A 117 16.90 -12.73 -1.18
CA TYR A 117 15.95 -11.87 -0.46
C TYR A 117 16.23 -10.36 -0.63
N LEU A 118 16.91 -9.95 -1.70
CA LEU A 118 17.34 -8.56 -1.89
C LEU A 118 16.19 -7.57 -1.64
N SER A 119 16.29 -6.84 -0.52
CA SER A 119 15.30 -5.84 -0.10
C SER A 119 13.85 -6.37 -0.06
N SER A 120 13.67 -7.67 0.17
CA SER A 120 12.33 -8.23 0.35
C SER A 120 11.55 -7.42 1.40
N PRO A 121 10.27 -7.12 1.16
CA PRO A 121 9.43 -6.56 2.20
C PRO A 121 9.36 -7.52 3.39
N VAL A 122 9.28 -6.96 4.59
CA VAL A 122 9.05 -7.70 5.83
C VAL A 122 7.63 -7.43 6.28
N HIS A 123 6.87 -8.48 6.54
CA HIS A 123 5.52 -8.36 7.08
C HIS A 123 5.40 -9.24 8.32
N TYR A 124 4.55 -8.82 9.24
CA TYR A 124 4.19 -9.61 10.41
C TYR A 124 2.68 -9.82 10.43
N TYR A 125 2.26 -11.06 10.53
CA TYR A 125 0.85 -11.41 10.59
C TYR A 125 0.63 -12.69 11.40
N GLN A 126 -0.32 -12.67 12.33
CA GLN A 126 -0.69 -13.82 13.16
C GLN A 126 0.51 -14.57 13.76
N GLY A 127 1.42 -13.82 14.39
CA GLY A 127 2.56 -14.42 15.08
C GLY A 127 3.70 -14.90 14.18
N ASN A 128 3.66 -14.65 12.87
CA ASN A 128 4.69 -15.08 11.93
C ASN A 128 5.19 -13.90 11.06
N ILE A 129 6.41 -14.06 10.56
CA ILE A 129 7.05 -13.11 9.66
C ILE A 129 6.92 -13.66 8.24
N TYR A 130 6.60 -12.78 7.28
CA TYR A 130 6.46 -13.14 5.88
C TYR A 130 7.42 -12.29 5.04
N MET A 131 8.08 -12.96 4.10
CA MET A 131 9.03 -12.37 3.15
C MET A 131 8.90 -13.03 1.79
N ILE A 132 9.42 -12.36 0.77
CA ILE A 132 9.51 -12.93 -0.59
C ILE A 132 10.93 -13.41 -0.83
N LYS A 133 11.06 -14.68 -1.21
CA LYS A 133 12.32 -15.30 -1.65
C LYS A 133 12.32 -15.43 -3.17
N VAL A 134 13.44 -15.14 -3.81
CA VAL A 134 13.66 -15.52 -5.22
C VAL A 134 14.29 -16.91 -5.28
N LYS A 135 13.64 -17.81 -5.99
CA LYS A 135 14.10 -19.18 -6.20
C LYS A 135 13.82 -19.61 -7.64
N ASN A 136 14.85 -20.00 -8.36
CA ASN A 136 14.72 -20.45 -9.76
C ASN A 136 14.01 -19.43 -10.69
N GLY A 137 14.20 -18.13 -10.45
CA GLY A 137 13.53 -17.09 -11.22
C GLY A 137 12.07 -16.83 -10.83
N MET A 138 11.58 -17.46 -9.74
CA MET A 138 10.24 -17.26 -9.20
C MET A 138 10.31 -16.50 -7.88
N GLY A 139 9.37 -15.59 -7.64
CA GLY A 139 9.08 -15.07 -6.32
C GLY A 139 8.31 -16.12 -5.52
N VAL A 140 8.75 -16.43 -4.31
CA VAL A 140 8.15 -17.44 -3.44
C VAL A 140 7.77 -16.79 -2.11
N LEU A 141 6.51 -16.88 -1.72
CA LEU A 141 6.07 -16.45 -0.39
C LEU A 141 6.67 -17.39 0.66
N THR A 142 7.40 -16.80 1.60
CA THR A 142 8.05 -17.54 2.69
C THR A 142 7.53 -17.07 4.04
N LYS A 143 7.13 -18.00 4.87
CA LYS A 143 6.76 -17.81 6.27
C LYS A 143 7.96 -18.14 7.15
N ILE A 144 8.20 -17.33 8.17
CA ILE A 144 9.33 -17.44 9.09
C ILE A 144 8.79 -17.33 10.51
N GLN A 145 9.20 -18.23 11.39
CA GLN A 145 8.83 -18.10 12.80
C GLN A 145 9.54 -16.92 13.47
N PRO A 146 8.95 -16.34 14.54
CA PRO A 146 9.51 -15.17 15.22
C PRO A 146 10.90 -15.35 15.81
N ASP A 147 11.33 -16.60 16.04
CA ASP A 147 12.67 -16.94 16.51
C ASP A 147 13.68 -17.23 15.38
N GLY A 148 13.22 -17.16 14.13
CA GLY A 148 14.00 -17.40 12.91
C GLY A 148 14.31 -18.87 12.61
N ASN A 149 13.91 -19.81 13.47
CA ASN A 149 14.31 -21.24 13.35
C ASN A 149 13.72 -21.93 12.14
N GLU A 150 12.45 -21.70 11.86
CA GLU A 150 11.75 -22.37 10.78
C GLU A 150 11.42 -21.37 9.66
N ARG A 151 11.71 -21.79 8.43
CA ARG A 151 11.38 -21.06 7.20
C ARG A 151 10.63 -22.00 6.29
N GLU A 152 9.42 -21.67 6.00
CA GLU A 152 8.50 -22.48 5.20
C GLU A 152 8.17 -21.76 3.90
N GLU A 153 8.46 -22.38 2.75
CA GLU A 153 7.98 -21.92 1.46
C GLU A 153 6.48 -22.23 1.32
N ILE A 154 5.67 -21.19 1.15
CA ILE A 154 4.22 -21.31 1.06
C ILE A 154 3.81 -21.66 -0.38
N CYS A 155 4.10 -20.76 -1.33
CA CYS A 155 3.81 -20.99 -2.75
C CYS A 155 4.64 -20.09 -3.66
N GLU A 156 4.75 -20.46 -4.92
CA GLU A 156 5.27 -19.63 -6.00
C GLU A 156 4.23 -18.56 -6.39
N LEU A 157 4.69 -17.34 -6.64
CA LEU A 157 3.87 -16.18 -6.94
C LEU A 157 3.97 -15.75 -8.41
N PHE A 158 5.08 -15.10 -8.75
CA PHE A 158 5.29 -14.47 -10.05
C PHE A 158 6.63 -14.91 -10.65
N PRO A 159 6.68 -15.20 -11.97
CA PRO A 159 7.95 -15.48 -12.63
C PRO A 159 8.83 -14.23 -12.65
N ASN A 160 10.13 -14.43 -12.43
CA ASN A 160 11.13 -13.36 -12.45
C ASN A 160 10.82 -12.16 -11.54
N ALA A 161 10.09 -12.38 -10.46
CA ALA A 161 9.73 -11.32 -9.54
C ALA A 161 10.97 -10.64 -8.98
N ASN A 162 11.01 -9.31 -9.09
CA ASN A 162 11.91 -8.51 -8.28
C ASN A 162 11.34 -8.46 -6.86
N VAL A 163 12.05 -9.01 -5.90
CA VAL A 163 11.57 -9.06 -4.51
C VAL A 163 11.26 -7.70 -3.91
N THR A 164 11.85 -6.64 -4.45
CA THR A 164 11.59 -5.26 -3.99
C THR A 164 10.28 -4.69 -4.50
N SER A 165 9.68 -5.31 -5.50
CA SER A 165 8.45 -4.84 -6.14
C SER A 165 7.21 -5.62 -5.72
N VAL A 166 7.38 -6.71 -4.98
CA VAL A 166 6.23 -7.49 -4.49
C VAL A 166 5.75 -6.93 -3.17
N SER A 167 4.49 -6.57 -3.14
CA SER A 167 3.77 -6.11 -1.95
C SER A 167 2.69 -7.10 -1.55
N MET A 168 2.30 -7.09 -0.27
CA MET A 168 1.26 -7.97 0.23
C MET A 168 0.43 -7.31 1.32
N VAL A 169 -0.83 -7.73 1.40
CA VAL A 169 -1.80 -7.33 2.41
C VAL A 169 -2.42 -8.59 2.98
N PHE A 170 -2.63 -8.66 4.29
CA PHE A 170 -3.18 -9.83 4.94
C PHE A 170 -4.63 -9.60 5.38
N HIS A 171 -5.46 -10.62 5.23
CA HIS A 171 -6.82 -10.65 5.73
C HIS A 171 -7.30 -12.10 5.85
N ASP A 172 -7.93 -12.44 6.97
CA ASP A 172 -8.58 -13.74 7.24
C ASP A 172 -7.77 -14.95 6.75
N ASN A 173 -6.57 -15.11 7.34
CA ASN A 173 -5.65 -16.23 7.04
C ASN A 173 -5.23 -16.32 5.56
N ALA A 174 -5.29 -15.23 4.82
CA ALA A 174 -4.81 -15.12 3.45
C ALA A 174 -3.87 -13.93 3.25
N ALA A 175 -2.92 -14.07 2.33
CA ALA A 175 -2.10 -12.98 1.80
C ALA A 175 -2.60 -12.60 0.40
N TYR A 176 -2.77 -11.30 0.16
CA TYR A 176 -3.11 -10.72 -1.14
C TYR A 176 -1.86 -10.07 -1.69
N VAL A 177 -1.28 -10.69 -2.71
CA VAL A 177 0.09 -10.40 -3.18
C VAL A 177 0.05 -9.84 -4.59
N TYR A 178 0.81 -8.79 -4.86
CA TYR A 178 0.89 -8.14 -6.18
C TYR A 178 2.28 -7.53 -6.42
N ASP A 179 2.63 -7.31 -7.69
CA ASP A 179 3.82 -6.55 -8.08
C ASP A 179 3.45 -5.07 -8.23
N HIS A 180 3.98 -4.21 -7.34
CA HIS A 180 3.62 -2.79 -7.34
C HIS A 180 4.37 -1.96 -8.38
N THR A 181 5.44 -2.47 -8.99
CA THR A 181 6.08 -1.81 -10.13
C THR A 181 5.39 -2.16 -11.43
N GLY A 182 4.84 -3.37 -11.53
CA GLY A 182 4.18 -3.87 -12.72
C GLY A 182 5.05 -3.75 -13.96
N HIS A 183 4.41 -3.53 -15.09
CA HIS A 183 5.06 -3.43 -16.39
C HIS A 183 5.19 -1.98 -16.88
N MET A 184 5.55 -1.05 -15.99
CA MET A 184 5.78 0.35 -16.35
C MET A 184 6.79 0.50 -17.49
N GLY A 185 6.40 1.27 -18.51
CA GLY A 185 7.23 1.49 -19.70
C GLY A 185 7.14 0.39 -20.76
N SER A 186 6.38 -0.67 -20.53
CA SER A 186 6.08 -1.66 -21.57
C SER A 186 5.16 -1.05 -22.62
N GLU A 187 5.49 -1.23 -23.90
CA GLU A 187 4.60 -0.91 -25.04
C GLU A 187 3.64 -2.05 -25.36
N GLN A 188 3.82 -3.21 -24.74
CA GLN A 188 2.96 -4.37 -24.90
C GLN A 188 1.94 -4.43 -23.75
N GLU A 189 0.76 -4.94 -24.05
CA GLU A 189 -0.22 -5.27 -23.01
C GLU A 189 0.33 -6.38 -22.12
N GLN A 190 0.20 -6.17 -20.82
CA GLN A 190 0.61 -7.11 -19.78
C GLN A 190 -0.53 -7.30 -18.78
N ASP A 191 -0.51 -8.42 -18.10
CA ASP A 191 -1.46 -8.74 -17.04
C ASP A 191 -0.86 -8.36 -15.68
N GLU A 192 -1.54 -7.44 -14.98
CA GLU A 192 -1.25 -7.08 -13.60
C GLU A 192 -2.24 -7.80 -12.69
N THR A 193 -1.73 -8.61 -11.78
CA THR A 193 -2.57 -9.56 -11.04
C THR A 193 -2.43 -9.39 -9.54
N ILE A 194 -3.54 -9.47 -8.81
CA ILE A 194 -3.54 -9.72 -7.36
C ILE A 194 -3.82 -11.20 -7.14
N LYS A 195 -2.87 -11.87 -6.47
CA LYS A 195 -3.01 -13.27 -6.06
C LYS A 195 -3.45 -13.33 -4.60
N LYS A 196 -4.51 -14.09 -4.34
CA LYS A 196 -4.86 -14.54 -2.99
C LYS A 196 -4.12 -15.83 -2.69
N VAL A 197 -3.37 -15.86 -1.61
CA VAL A 197 -2.66 -17.04 -1.11
C VAL A 197 -3.24 -17.43 0.22
N GLN A 198 -3.91 -18.56 0.27
CA GLN A 198 -4.43 -19.13 1.51
C GLN A 198 -3.27 -19.73 2.32
N LEU A 199 -3.01 -19.21 3.52
CA LEU A 199 -1.79 -19.51 4.27
C LEU A 199 -1.72 -20.92 4.84
N ASP A 200 -2.86 -21.52 5.17
CA ASP A 200 -2.96 -22.89 5.71
C ASP A 200 -2.88 -23.96 4.62
N THR A 201 -3.62 -23.78 3.53
CA THR A 201 -3.67 -24.75 2.43
C THR A 201 -2.58 -24.55 1.39
N LYS A 202 -1.88 -23.38 1.43
CA LYS A 202 -0.85 -22.96 0.47
C LYS A 202 -1.34 -22.85 -0.97
N LYS A 203 -2.65 -22.77 -1.17
CA LYS A 203 -3.24 -22.59 -2.50
C LYS A 203 -3.25 -21.12 -2.86
N SER A 204 -3.01 -20.84 -4.13
CA SER A 204 -3.13 -19.49 -4.68
C SER A 204 -4.14 -19.44 -5.81
N GLU A 205 -4.82 -18.31 -5.93
CA GLU A 205 -5.75 -17.99 -7.00
C GLU A 205 -5.63 -16.50 -7.38
N ASP A 206 -5.91 -16.18 -8.63
CA ASP A 206 -5.96 -14.81 -9.10
C ASP A 206 -7.35 -14.23 -8.80
N ILE A 207 -7.42 -13.20 -7.95
CA ILE A 207 -8.69 -12.56 -7.58
C ILE A 207 -9.00 -11.34 -8.44
N TYR A 208 -7.99 -10.76 -9.07
CA TYR A 208 -8.12 -9.63 -9.96
C TYR A 208 -6.99 -9.65 -10.98
N THR A 209 -7.34 -9.34 -12.23
CA THR A 209 -6.37 -9.13 -13.30
C THR A 209 -6.77 -7.91 -14.11
N TYR A 210 -5.84 -6.97 -14.24
CA TYR A 210 -5.95 -5.84 -15.15
C TYR A 210 -5.01 -6.08 -16.33
N ARG A 211 -5.53 -5.98 -17.54
CA ARG A 211 -4.76 -6.08 -18.77
C ARG A 211 -4.59 -4.71 -19.39
N GLY A 212 -3.36 -4.27 -19.55
CA GLY A 212 -3.07 -2.96 -20.10
C GLY A 212 -1.61 -2.73 -20.43
N THR A 213 -1.33 -1.56 -21.00
CA THR A 213 0.01 -1.14 -21.38
C THR A 213 0.54 -0.19 -20.31
N GLY A 214 1.78 -0.41 -19.86
CA GLY A 214 2.44 0.48 -18.87
C GLY A 214 1.69 0.57 -17.53
N SER A 215 1.04 -0.52 -17.11
CA SER A 215 0.20 -0.55 -15.91
C SER A 215 0.93 -1.11 -14.69
N ALA A 216 0.37 -0.86 -13.51
CA ALA A 216 0.76 -1.48 -12.26
C ALA A 216 -0.38 -1.42 -11.24
N ILE A 217 -0.46 -2.41 -10.36
CA ILE A 217 -1.29 -2.37 -9.17
C ILE A 217 -0.48 -1.71 -8.05
N SER A 218 -1.09 -0.84 -7.26
CA SER A 218 -0.38 -0.13 -6.19
C SER A 218 -1.28 0.25 -5.02
N GLY A 219 -0.66 0.47 -3.86
CA GLY A 219 -1.28 1.04 -2.67
C GLY A 219 -2.46 0.23 -2.16
N ALA A 220 -2.37 -1.11 -2.18
CA ALA A 220 -3.42 -1.95 -1.62
C ALA A 220 -3.48 -1.83 -0.10
N ARG A 221 -4.69 -1.72 0.45
CA ARG A 221 -4.96 -1.64 1.90
C ARG A 221 -6.25 -2.37 2.23
N SER A 222 -6.24 -3.10 3.34
CA SER A 222 -7.42 -3.81 3.85
C SER A 222 -8.18 -2.96 4.86
N PHE A 223 -9.48 -2.80 4.64
CA PHE A 223 -10.37 -2.09 5.55
C PHE A 223 -11.67 -2.88 5.71
N GLY A 224 -11.91 -3.41 6.91
CA GLY A 224 -13.06 -4.25 7.17
C GLY A 224 -13.15 -5.43 6.20
N ASN A 225 -14.28 -5.58 5.52
CA ASN A 225 -14.50 -6.64 4.55
C ASN A 225 -14.03 -6.32 3.11
N LYS A 226 -13.17 -5.31 2.93
CA LYS A 226 -12.74 -4.87 1.59
C LYS A 226 -11.23 -4.67 1.48
N LEU A 227 -10.67 -5.10 0.35
CA LEU A 227 -9.34 -4.73 -0.12
C LEU A 227 -9.48 -3.59 -1.12
N PHE A 228 -9.00 -2.42 -0.76
CA PHE A 228 -8.89 -1.29 -1.69
C PHE A 228 -7.52 -1.34 -2.36
N PHE A 229 -7.46 -1.04 -3.64
CA PHE A 229 -6.21 -0.96 -4.41
C PHE A 229 -6.37 -0.04 -5.60
N LYS A 230 -5.25 0.48 -6.10
CA LYS A 230 -5.21 1.33 -7.30
C LYS A 230 -4.62 0.57 -8.47
N VAL A 231 -5.20 0.78 -9.64
CA VAL A 231 -4.52 0.49 -10.90
C VAL A 231 -3.97 1.81 -11.42
N ARG A 232 -2.66 1.86 -11.58
CA ARG A 232 -1.94 2.95 -12.19
C ARG A 232 -1.70 2.63 -13.65
N THR A 233 -2.03 3.55 -14.54
CA THR A 233 -1.67 3.51 -15.95
C THR A 233 -0.76 4.67 -16.30
N TYR A 234 0.02 4.47 -17.32
CA TYR A 234 1.04 5.41 -17.75
C TYR A 234 0.81 5.80 -19.20
N GLU A 235 0.71 7.09 -19.45
CA GLU A 235 0.54 7.64 -20.78
C GLU A 235 1.69 8.58 -21.13
N ILE A 236 2.19 8.46 -22.35
CA ILE A 236 3.14 9.42 -22.94
C ILE A 236 2.42 10.20 -24.01
N ASN A 237 2.35 11.51 -23.86
CA ASN A 237 1.94 12.38 -24.94
C ASN A 237 3.06 12.41 -25.99
N LYS A 238 2.78 11.85 -27.19
CA LYS A 238 3.79 11.68 -28.25
C LYS A 238 4.34 13.01 -28.81
N ASP A 239 3.56 14.08 -28.74
CA ASP A 239 3.95 15.39 -29.27
C ASP A 239 4.84 16.16 -28.29
N THR A 240 4.56 16.07 -27.01
CA THR A 240 5.25 16.84 -25.96
C THR A 240 6.23 16.02 -25.14
N LEU A 241 6.23 14.69 -25.31
CA LEU A 241 6.96 13.71 -24.51
C LEU A 241 6.68 13.81 -22.99
N LYS A 242 5.58 14.46 -22.63
CA LYS A 242 5.14 14.53 -21.24
C LYS A 242 4.53 13.21 -20.81
N GLN A 243 4.95 12.78 -19.66
CA GLN A 243 4.42 11.60 -18.98
C GLN A 243 3.29 12.00 -18.06
N SER A 244 2.23 11.22 -18.02
CA SER A 244 1.13 11.35 -17.06
C SER A 244 0.75 10.00 -16.49
N PHE A 245 0.37 10.00 -15.20
CA PHE A 245 -0.15 8.83 -14.53
C PHE A 245 -1.64 9.02 -14.27
N GLN A 246 -2.40 7.96 -14.50
CA GLN A 246 -3.79 7.88 -14.14
C GLN A 246 -3.96 6.79 -13.09
N TYR A 247 -4.75 7.05 -12.07
CA TYR A 247 -4.99 6.12 -10.97
C TYR A 247 -6.49 5.89 -10.82
N GLN A 248 -6.92 4.65 -11.03
CA GLN A 248 -8.28 4.25 -10.76
C GLN A 248 -8.32 3.42 -9.49
N LEU A 249 -9.18 3.78 -8.55
CA LEU A 249 -9.38 3.06 -7.29
C LEU A 249 -10.43 1.96 -7.47
N TYR A 250 -10.12 0.79 -6.93
CA TYR A 250 -10.98 -0.38 -6.89
C TYR A 250 -11.14 -0.88 -5.46
N ALA A 251 -12.22 -1.60 -5.22
CA ALA A 251 -12.46 -2.34 -4.00
C ALA A 251 -12.86 -3.78 -4.34
N TYR A 252 -12.13 -4.74 -3.80
CA TYR A 252 -12.48 -6.15 -3.80
C TYR A 252 -13.19 -6.48 -2.48
N ASP A 253 -14.36 -7.07 -2.55
CA ASP A 253 -15.13 -7.50 -1.40
C ASP A 253 -14.77 -8.94 -1.04
N TYR A 254 -14.27 -9.14 0.17
CA TYR A 254 -13.80 -10.45 0.63
C TYR A 254 -14.92 -11.49 0.76
N ASP A 255 -16.14 -11.05 1.06
CA ASP A 255 -17.28 -11.96 1.27
C ASP A 255 -17.88 -12.45 -0.05
N THR A 256 -17.96 -11.55 -1.04
CA THR A 256 -18.61 -11.85 -2.32
C THR A 256 -17.63 -12.23 -3.42
N GLY A 257 -16.34 -11.93 -3.24
CA GLY A 257 -15.32 -12.13 -4.27
C GLY A 257 -15.45 -11.18 -5.47
N THR A 258 -16.18 -10.07 -5.32
CA THR A 258 -16.43 -9.13 -6.43
C THR A 258 -15.56 -7.90 -6.35
N VAL A 259 -15.15 -7.37 -7.51
CA VAL A 259 -14.42 -6.11 -7.64
C VAL A 259 -15.35 -5.04 -8.17
N GLN A 260 -15.31 -3.86 -7.57
CA GLN A 260 -16.02 -2.68 -8.06
C GLN A 260 -15.07 -1.49 -8.18
N THR A 261 -15.36 -0.61 -9.15
CA THR A 261 -14.68 0.67 -9.28
C THR A 261 -15.21 1.63 -8.21
N VAL A 262 -14.30 2.33 -7.54
CA VAL A 262 -14.63 3.34 -6.53
C VAL A 262 -14.35 4.72 -7.11
N ALA A 263 -15.33 5.64 -7.00
CA ALA A 263 -15.22 7.03 -7.51
C ALA A 263 -14.78 7.08 -8.99
N GLU A 264 -15.59 6.46 -9.86
CA GLU A 264 -15.35 6.36 -11.29
C GLU A 264 -15.04 7.72 -11.94
N GLY A 265 -14.07 7.75 -12.86
CA GLY A 265 -13.64 8.96 -13.57
C GLY A 265 -12.82 9.94 -12.73
N LYS A 266 -12.43 9.58 -11.51
CA LYS A 266 -11.52 10.36 -10.67
C LYS A 266 -10.09 9.79 -10.77
N ASN A 267 -9.10 10.67 -10.89
CA ASN A 267 -7.67 10.30 -10.84
C ASN A 267 -7.20 10.30 -9.38
N ILE A 268 -7.35 9.16 -8.68
CA ILE A 268 -7.14 9.07 -7.24
C ILE A 268 -5.70 8.69 -6.94
N SER A 269 -4.87 9.67 -6.56
CA SER A 269 -3.45 9.45 -6.24
C SER A 269 -3.23 8.82 -4.87
N ASP A 270 -4.06 9.12 -3.87
CA ASP A 270 -4.04 8.50 -2.54
C ASP A 270 -5.45 8.46 -1.92
N TYR A 271 -5.63 7.60 -0.91
CA TYR A 271 -6.91 7.43 -0.23
C TYR A 271 -6.73 6.96 1.21
N TYR A 272 -7.77 7.20 2.01
CA TYR A 272 -7.90 6.71 3.38
C TYR A 272 -9.36 6.39 3.69
N VAL A 273 -9.59 5.32 4.44
CA VAL A 273 -10.94 4.89 4.86
C VAL A 273 -11.12 5.12 6.34
N ASP A 274 -12.13 5.91 6.69
CA ASP A 274 -12.62 6.08 8.04
C ASP A 274 -13.66 4.99 8.31
N LEU A 275 -13.25 3.95 9.00
CA LEU A 275 -14.11 2.80 9.32
C LEU A 275 -15.25 3.16 10.29
N GLN A 276 -15.07 4.17 11.14
CA GLN A 276 -16.09 4.55 12.14
C GLN A 276 -17.30 5.22 11.46
N ASN A 277 -17.03 5.99 10.40
CA ASN A 277 -18.05 6.76 9.70
C ASN A 277 -18.41 6.16 8.33
N ASN A 278 -17.76 5.08 7.88
CA ASN A 278 -17.89 4.50 6.55
C ASN A 278 -17.64 5.53 5.42
N ILE A 279 -16.61 6.36 5.61
CA ILE A 279 -16.26 7.42 4.67
C ILE A 279 -14.89 7.10 4.05
N LEU A 280 -14.82 7.16 2.73
CA LEU A 280 -13.57 7.13 1.98
C LEU A 280 -13.17 8.56 1.63
N TYR A 281 -12.01 8.97 2.11
CA TYR A 281 -11.33 10.19 1.72
C TYR A 281 -10.31 9.88 0.62
N TYR A 282 -10.22 10.74 -0.40
CA TYR A 282 -9.24 10.55 -1.45
C TYR A 282 -8.65 11.87 -1.94
N TYR A 283 -7.45 11.78 -2.47
CA TYR A 283 -6.72 12.88 -3.09
C TYR A 283 -6.63 12.66 -4.61
N VAL A 284 -6.97 13.72 -5.37
CA VAL A 284 -7.00 13.73 -6.85
C VAL A 284 -5.84 14.51 -7.41
#